data_2aba1c05dd2e6d5663ce874ba6c4a06c
#
_entry.id   2aba1c05dd2e6d5663ce874ba6c4a06c
#
_cell.length_a   1.000
_cell.length_b   1.000
_cell.length_c   1.000
_cell.angle_alpha   90.00
_cell.angle_beta   90.00
_cell.angle_gamma   90.00
#
_symmetry.space_group_name_H-M   'P 1'
#
loop_
_entity.id
_entity.type
_entity.pdbx_description
1 polymer ?
#
loop_
_entity_poly.entity_id
_entity_poly.type
_entity_poly.pdbx_seq_one_letter_code
_entity_poly.pdbx_strand_id
1 'polypeptide(L)'
;SAIETMNNDFNALNEDITDVIDEFSSLISDIGIEFRLAKIDDNGNCTNGITYNQSILTYSGGENVKEDTYWDNDMYMNIWVVADLASEGTAAYAYYPGTAPDNHEGIICDDDYFGTIGTASNSNWSRHTMPHEVGHYFNLPHPWGSNNGPGPDDNDGDGVPDNCLIDDGVEDTPLTYGVGNSNCPLSQSSCDGSLDNVQNIMDYSNCALMFTNGQKERAHAALNSDAGGRNLLWQENNL
;
A
#
# COMPACT_ATOMS: atom_id res chain seq x y z
N SER A 1 9.72 -11.93 6.88
CA SER A 1 9.47 -11.95 5.42
C SER A 1 8.52 -10.83 5.05
N ALA A 2 8.42 -10.45 3.76
CA ALA A 2 7.47 -9.41 3.32
C ALA A 2 6.02 -9.75 3.71
N ILE A 3 5.60 -11.01 3.57
CA ILE A 3 4.27 -11.47 4.00
C ILE A 3 4.07 -11.31 5.51
N GLU A 4 5.06 -11.60 6.31
CA GLU A 4 4.99 -11.43 7.77
C GLU A 4 4.89 -9.95 8.16
N THR A 5 5.64 -9.07 7.48
CA THR A 5 5.55 -7.63 7.69
C THR A 5 4.15 -7.12 7.35
N MET A 6 3.60 -7.49 6.18
CA MET A 6 2.22 -7.13 5.81
C MET A 6 1.21 -7.61 6.86
N ASN A 7 1.33 -8.86 7.33
CA ASN A 7 0.45 -9.38 8.36
C ASN A 7 0.57 -8.62 9.69
N ASN A 8 1.79 -8.25 10.08
CA ASN A 8 2.00 -7.49 11.31
C ASN A 8 1.38 -6.10 11.22
N ASP A 9 1.61 -5.38 10.12
CA ASP A 9 1.10 -4.02 9.94
C ASP A 9 -0.44 -3.99 9.81
N PHE A 10 -1.02 -4.93 9.05
CA PHE A 10 -2.47 -5.03 8.90
C PHE A 10 -3.21 -5.50 10.17
N ASN A 11 -2.50 -6.05 11.13
CA ASN A 11 -3.08 -6.52 12.40
C ASN A 11 -2.54 -5.75 13.62
N ALA A 12 -1.88 -4.60 13.41
CA ALA A 12 -1.30 -3.77 14.46
C ALA A 12 -0.36 -4.56 15.42
N LEU A 13 0.42 -5.50 14.86
CA LEU A 13 1.36 -6.37 15.55
C LEU A 13 2.82 -6.01 15.28
N ASN A 14 3.10 -4.97 14.52
CA ASN A 14 4.44 -4.46 14.28
C ASN A 14 5.06 -3.98 15.60
N GLU A 15 6.35 -4.25 15.79
CA GLU A 15 7.07 -4.02 17.06
C GLU A 15 7.08 -2.55 17.48
N ASP A 16 7.04 -1.64 16.49
CA ASP A 16 7.08 -0.19 16.64
C ASP A 16 5.69 0.48 16.74
N ILE A 17 4.61 -0.28 16.79
CA ILE A 17 3.23 0.24 16.93
C ILE A 17 3.06 1.09 18.21
N THR A 18 3.86 0.80 19.25
CA THR A 18 3.84 1.56 20.51
C THR A 18 4.51 2.93 20.41
N ASP A 19 5.19 3.23 19.30
CA ASP A 19 5.81 4.52 19.02
C ASP A 19 4.82 5.53 18.38
N VAL A 20 3.60 5.09 18.10
CA VAL A 20 2.52 5.98 17.68
C VAL A 20 2.23 6.99 18.80
N ILE A 21 2.21 8.29 18.46
CA ILE A 21 1.98 9.35 19.43
C ILE A 21 0.58 9.28 20.04
N ASP A 22 0.43 9.81 21.26
CA ASP A 22 -0.80 9.73 22.05
C ASP A 22 -2.04 10.22 21.28
N GLU A 23 -1.90 11.24 20.41
CA GLU A 23 -2.98 11.83 19.61
C GLU A 23 -3.67 10.78 18.74
N PHE A 24 -2.91 9.85 18.14
CA PHE A 24 -3.42 8.84 17.21
C PHE A 24 -3.52 7.44 17.82
N SER A 25 -3.04 7.23 19.04
CA SER A 25 -2.98 5.91 19.68
C SER A 25 -4.35 5.22 19.78
N SER A 26 -5.43 5.99 20.00
CA SER A 26 -6.80 5.47 20.04
C SER A 26 -7.40 5.12 18.66
N LEU A 27 -6.75 5.54 17.58
CA LEU A 27 -7.17 5.30 16.21
C LEU A 27 -6.48 4.08 15.60
N ILE A 28 -5.44 3.54 16.25
CA ILE A 28 -4.74 2.32 15.77
C ILE A 28 -5.74 1.20 15.54
N SER A 29 -5.72 0.64 14.36
CA SER A 29 -6.65 -0.42 13.96
C SER A 29 -5.94 -1.72 13.61
N ASP A 30 -6.41 -2.80 14.21
CA ASP A 30 -6.26 -4.16 13.69
C ASP A 30 -7.27 -4.31 12.53
N ILE A 31 -6.80 -4.28 11.28
CA ILE A 31 -7.66 -4.45 10.09
C ILE A 31 -8.22 -5.86 10.03
N GLY A 32 -7.50 -6.87 10.54
CA GLY A 32 -7.96 -8.25 10.59
C GLY A 32 -7.91 -8.97 9.24
N ILE A 33 -6.97 -8.60 8.36
CA ILE A 33 -6.70 -9.29 7.10
C ILE A 33 -5.43 -10.11 7.25
N GLU A 34 -5.46 -11.37 6.82
CA GLU A 34 -4.30 -12.27 6.78
C GLU A 34 -3.89 -12.58 5.34
N PHE A 35 -2.61 -12.37 5.03
CA PHE A 35 -2.01 -12.71 3.74
C PHE A 35 -1.30 -14.04 3.83
N ARG A 36 -1.50 -14.91 2.84
CA ARG A 36 -0.88 -16.23 2.76
C ARG A 36 -0.36 -16.49 1.36
N LEU A 37 0.78 -17.16 1.26
CA LEU A 37 1.25 -17.68 -0.01
C LEU A 37 0.32 -18.79 -0.50
N ALA A 38 -0.03 -18.76 -1.78
CA ALA A 38 -0.89 -19.76 -2.41
C ALA A 38 -0.31 -21.17 -2.25
N LYS A 39 -1.18 -22.16 -2.10
CA LYS A 39 -0.84 -23.58 -2.01
C LYS A 39 -1.19 -24.35 -3.29
N ILE A 40 -2.05 -23.78 -4.07
CA ILE A 40 -2.46 -24.29 -5.39
C ILE A 40 -2.14 -23.19 -6.40
N ASP A 41 -1.58 -23.54 -7.55
CA ASP A 41 -1.33 -22.60 -8.63
C ASP A 41 -2.56 -22.44 -9.55
N ASP A 42 -2.47 -21.52 -10.49
CA ASP A 42 -3.51 -21.21 -11.46
C ASP A 42 -3.94 -22.41 -12.35
N ASN A 43 -3.14 -23.47 -12.39
CA ASN A 43 -3.41 -24.71 -13.12
C ASN A 43 -3.90 -25.83 -12.20
N GLY A 44 -4.11 -25.58 -10.92
CA GLY A 44 -4.57 -26.55 -9.94
C GLY A 44 -3.48 -27.45 -9.36
N ASN A 45 -2.19 -27.14 -9.57
CA ASN A 45 -1.09 -27.91 -9.02
C ASN A 45 -0.63 -27.35 -7.65
N CYS A 46 -0.04 -28.20 -6.82
CA CYS A 46 0.58 -27.76 -5.59
C CYS A 46 1.74 -26.79 -5.85
N THR A 47 1.80 -25.70 -5.06
CA THR A 47 2.83 -24.67 -5.18
C THR A 47 3.29 -24.18 -3.81
N ASN A 48 4.40 -23.45 -3.76
CA ASN A 48 4.79 -22.64 -2.60
C ASN A 48 4.34 -21.16 -2.73
N GLY A 49 3.57 -20.83 -3.77
CA GLY A 49 3.05 -19.50 -4.02
C GLY A 49 4.05 -18.51 -4.62
N ILE A 50 5.23 -19.01 -5.06
CA ILE A 50 6.29 -18.17 -5.65
C ILE A 50 6.66 -18.75 -7.02
N THR A 51 6.63 -17.91 -8.04
CA THR A 51 7.11 -18.23 -9.39
C THR A 51 8.39 -17.46 -9.70
N TYR A 52 9.28 -18.07 -10.45
CA TYR A 52 10.53 -17.47 -10.90
C TYR A 52 10.57 -17.41 -12.41
N ASN A 53 10.55 -16.20 -12.95
CA ASN A 53 10.54 -15.95 -14.38
C ASN A 53 11.83 -15.24 -14.79
N GLN A 54 12.53 -15.78 -15.78
CA GLN A 54 13.71 -15.12 -16.33
C GLN A 54 13.29 -14.23 -17.50
N SER A 55 13.31 -12.92 -17.28
CA SER A 55 12.93 -11.93 -18.29
C SER A 55 13.83 -10.71 -18.23
N ILE A 56 14.15 -10.15 -19.41
CA ILE A 56 14.86 -8.87 -19.50
C ILE A 56 13.96 -7.70 -19.04
N LEU A 57 12.66 -7.89 -19.01
CA LEU A 57 11.69 -6.88 -18.57
C LEU A 57 11.86 -6.50 -17.09
N THR A 58 12.54 -7.34 -16.29
CA THR A 58 12.82 -7.06 -14.87
C THR A 58 13.63 -5.79 -14.65
N TYR A 59 14.38 -5.30 -15.65
CA TYR A 59 15.20 -4.07 -15.55
C TYR A 59 14.46 -2.82 -16.03
N SER A 60 13.19 -2.91 -16.34
CA SER A 60 12.29 -1.80 -16.67
C SER A 60 10.85 -2.29 -16.50
N GLY A 61 10.56 -2.79 -15.29
CA GLY A 61 9.29 -3.42 -14.94
C GLY A 61 8.13 -2.44 -14.95
N GLY A 62 7.01 -2.90 -15.46
CA GLY A 62 5.77 -2.14 -15.53
C GLY A 62 4.65 -3.06 -16.01
N GLU A 63 3.69 -2.54 -16.75
CA GLU A 63 2.56 -3.31 -17.26
C GLU A 63 3.00 -4.49 -18.16
N ASN A 64 4.11 -4.32 -18.87
CA ASN A 64 4.72 -5.38 -19.69
C ASN A 64 5.12 -6.64 -18.90
N VAL A 65 5.50 -6.51 -17.64
CA VAL A 65 5.80 -7.66 -16.75
C VAL A 65 4.50 -8.34 -16.32
N LYS A 66 3.48 -7.56 -16.04
CA LYS A 66 2.16 -8.07 -15.64
C LYS A 66 1.48 -8.86 -16.77
N GLU A 67 1.61 -8.38 -18.01
CA GLU A 67 1.11 -9.10 -19.20
C GLU A 67 1.80 -10.45 -19.42
N ASP A 68 3.09 -10.56 -19.11
CA ASP A 68 3.90 -11.74 -19.36
C ASP A 68 3.60 -12.89 -18.38
N THR A 69 3.32 -12.54 -17.12
CA THR A 69 3.10 -13.52 -16.05
C THR A 69 2.05 -13.06 -15.05
N TYR A 70 0.90 -13.65 -15.03
CA TYR A 70 -0.12 -13.40 -14.00
C TYR A 70 -0.86 -14.69 -13.67
N TRP A 71 -1.43 -14.77 -12.48
CA TRP A 71 -2.42 -15.75 -12.09
C TRP A 71 -3.80 -15.09 -12.05
N ASP A 72 -4.86 -15.89 -12.12
CA ASP A 72 -6.25 -15.40 -12.10
C ASP A 72 -6.51 -14.41 -10.97
N ASN A 73 -6.82 -13.16 -11.31
CA ASN A 73 -7.05 -12.07 -10.35
C ASN A 73 -8.27 -12.27 -9.47
N ASP A 74 -9.21 -13.14 -9.88
CA ASP A 74 -10.36 -13.52 -9.06
C ASP A 74 -9.99 -14.49 -7.93
N MET A 75 -8.81 -15.11 -8.02
CA MET A 75 -8.33 -16.08 -7.04
C MET A 75 -7.09 -15.60 -6.27
N TYR A 76 -6.26 -14.75 -6.88
CA TYR A 76 -4.96 -14.40 -6.33
C TYR A 76 -4.70 -12.89 -6.37
N MET A 77 -4.15 -12.35 -5.29
CA MET A 77 -3.49 -11.06 -5.32
C MET A 77 -2.08 -11.28 -5.92
N ASN A 78 -1.89 -10.85 -7.16
CA ASN A 78 -0.60 -10.95 -7.83
C ASN A 78 0.38 -9.90 -7.29
N ILE A 79 1.62 -10.32 -7.04
CA ILE A 79 2.73 -9.43 -6.68
C ILE A 79 3.91 -9.75 -7.59
N TRP A 80 4.35 -8.78 -8.37
CA TRP A 80 5.53 -8.88 -9.23
C TRP A 80 6.70 -8.15 -8.58
N VAL A 81 7.80 -8.86 -8.38
CA VAL A 81 9.04 -8.28 -7.85
C VAL A 81 10.05 -8.21 -8.99
N VAL A 82 10.54 -7.02 -9.29
CA VAL A 82 11.43 -6.71 -10.41
C VAL A 82 12.71 -6.05 -9.92
N ALA A 83 13.77 -6.11 -10.72
CA ALA A 83 15.05 -5.52 -10.35
C ALA A 83 15.04 -3.99 -10.43
N ASP A 84 14.26 -3.41 -11.36
CA ASP A 84 14.06 -1.97 -11.51
C ASP A 84 12.67 -1.70 -12.09
N LEU A 85 12.02 -0.67 -11.63
CA LEU A 85 10.77 -0.18 -12.23
C LEU A 85 11.05 0.78 -13.41
N ALA A 86 10.16 0.75 -14.40
CA ALA A 86 10.23 1.65 -15.56
C ALA A 86 10.07 3.14 -15.18
N SER A 87 9.35 3.41 -14.09
CA SER A 87 9.20 4.76 -13.53
C SER A 87 10.32 5.03 -12.53
N GLU A 88 11.30 5.83 -12.92
CA GLU A 88 12.43 6.18 -12.07
C GLU A 88 11.97 6.82 -10.74
N GLY A 89 12.53 6.36 -9.64
CA GLY A 89 12.20 6.85 -8.30
C GLY A 89 10.91 6.27 -7.67
N THR A 90 10.23 5.35 -8.37
CA THR A 90 9.07 4.63 -7.83
C THR A 90 9.52 3.35 -7.13
N ALA A 91 9.11 3.12 -5.89
CA ALA A 91 9.42 1.92 -5.13
C ALA A 91 8.48 0.75 -5.48
N ALA A 92 7.21 1.04 -5.64
CA ALA A 92 6.15 0.10 -6.01
C ALA A 92 4.93 0.88 -6.51
N TYR A 93 3.93 0.16 -7.05
CA TYR A 93 2.60 0.73 -7.25
C TYR A 93 1.54 -0.36 -7.32
N ALA A 94 0.32 0.02 -6.95
CA ALA A 94 -0.90 -0.77 -7.09
C ALA A 94 -1.99 0.04 -7.80
N TYR A 95 -2.97 -0.67 -8.34
CA TYR A 95 -4.21 -0.06 -8.82
C TYR A 95 -5.30 -0.11 -7.75
N TYR A 96 -6.11 0.91 -7.69
CA TYR A 96 -7.37 0.87 -6.94
C TYR A 96 -8.30 -0.20 -7.52
N PRO A 97 -9.21 -0.78 -6.71
CA PRO A 97 -10.10 -1.85 -7.17
C PRO A 97 -10.85 -1.51 -8.45
N GLY A 98 -10.70 -2.35 -9.48
CA GLY A 98 -11.37 -2.20 -10.78
C GLY A 98 -10.88 -1.06 -11.66
N THR A 99 -9.71 -0.46 -11.37
CA THR A 99 -9.12 0.60 -12.20
C THR A 99 -7.97 0.10 -13.07
N ALA A 100 -7.47 -1.09 -12.81
CA ALA A 100 -6.41 -1.70 -13.62
C ALA A 100 -6.94 -2.10 -15.02
N PRO A 101 -6.07 -2.08 -16.05
CA PRO A 101 -6.34 -2.83 -17.28
C PRO A 101 -6.54 -4.33 -16.99
N ASP A 102 -7.19 -5.05 -17.90
CA ASP A 102 -7.40 -6.49 -17.79
C ASP A 102 -6.09 -7.23 -17.45
N ASN A 103 -6.15 -8.16 -16.48
CA ASN A 103 -5.02 -8.96 -15.98
C ASN A 103 -3.86 -8.19 -15.32
N HIS A 104 -4.01 -6.91 -15.05
CA HIS A 104 -2.98 -6.07 -14.43
C HIS A 104 -3.27 -5.76 -12.95
N GLU A 105 -4.36 -6.30 -12.41
CA GLU A 105 -4.68 -6.19 -10.98
C GLU A 105 -3.59 -6.82 -10.13
N GLY A 106 -3.14 -6.10 -9.12
CA GLY A 106 -2.06 -6.53 -8.23
C GLY A 106 -1.02 -5.44 -8.06
N ILE A 107 0.13 -5.84 -7.52
CA ILE A 107 1.18 -4.91 -7.09
C ILE A 107 2.48 -5.24 -7.84
N ILE A 108 3.17 -4.24 -8.35
CA ILE A 108 4.54 -4.38 -8.82
C ILE A 108 5.48 -3.61 -7.91
N CYS A 109 6.59 -4.23 -7.52
CA CYS A 109 7.53 -3.70 -6.55
C CYS A 109 8.97 -3.90 -7.04
N ASP A 110 9.79 -2.89 -6.88
CA ASP A 110 11.23 -2.97 -7.01
C ASP A 110 11.81 -3.83 -5.87
N ASP A 111 12.80 -4.68 -6.16
CA ASP A 111 13.34 -5.65 -5.22
C ASP A 111 14.06 -5.01 -4.03
N ASP A 112 14.56 -3.78 -4.17
CA ASP A 112 15.14 -2.97 -3.09
C ASP A 112 14.10 -2.58 -2.02
N TYR A 113 12.81 -2.67 -2.32
CA TYR A 113 11.68 -2.29 -1.44
C TYR A 113 10.77 -3.44 -1.06
N PHE A 114 11.08 -4.66 -1.48
CA PHE A 114 10.27 -5.84 -1.16
C PHE A 114 10.69 -6.50 0.15
N GLY A 115 10.20 -5.99 1.26
CA GLY A 115 10.49 -6.50 2.60
C GLY A 115 11.80 -5.95 3.19
N THR A 116 12.53 -6.77 3.97
CA THR A 116 13.68 -6.33 4.78
C THR A 116 14.89 -7.26 4.69
N ILE A 117 14.90 -8.18 3.77
CA ILE A 117 15.98 -9.18 3.60
C ILE A 117 16.36 -9.32 2.12
N GLY A 118 17.52 -9.89 1.85
CA GLY A 118 18.02 -10.10 0.49
C GLY A 118 18.56 -8.81 -0.11
N THR A 119 18.05 -8.40 -1.27
CA THR A 119 18.36 -7.14 -1.94
C THR A 119 17.68 -5.94 -1.29
N ALA A 120 16.57 -6.16 -0.60
CA ALA A 120 15.78 -5.09 0.01
C ALA A 120 16.59 -4.27 1.03
N SER A 121 16.45 -2.95 0.96
CA SER A 121 17.02 -2.06 1.95
C SER A 121 16.34 -2.28 3.31
N ASN A 122 17.11 -2.33 4.40
CA ASN A 122 16.55 -2.48 5.74
C ASN A 122 16.20 -1.09 6.34
N SER A 123 15.30 -0.37 5.69
CA SER A 123 14.79 0.93 6.13
C SER A 123 13.31 0.81 6.54
N ASN A 124 12.81 1.76 7.34
CA ASN A 124 11.36 1.82 7.62
C ASN A 124 10.58 1.98 6.33
N TRP A 125 11.08 2.77 5.40
CA TRP A 125 10.47 2.96 4.08
C TRP A 125 10.26 1.63 3.35
N SER A 126 11.31 0.82 3.15
CA SER A 126 11.18 -0.46 2.45
C SER A 126 10.32 -1.48 3.22
N ARG A 127 10.31 -1.40 4.55
CA ARG A 127 9.46 -2.26 5.36
C ARG A 127 7.98 -2.03 5.09
N HIS A 128 7.54 -0.77 5.00
CA HIS A 128 6.14 -0.40 4.88
C HIS A 128 5.69 -0.18 3.41
N THR A 129 6.57 -0.30 2.42
CA THR A 129 6.21 -0.17 1.00
C THR A 129 5.11 -1.16 0.60
N MET A 130 5.26 -2.44 0.92
CA MET A 130 4.22 -3.43 0.57
C MET A 130 2.90 -3.23 1.32
N PRO A 131 2.87 -2.98 2.65
CA PRO A 131 1.63 -2.60 3.34
C PRO A 131 0.94 -1.36 2.75
N HIS A 132 1.70 -0.37 2.32
CA HIS A 132 1.20 0.83 1.64
C HIS A 132 0.50 0.47 0.31
N GLU A 133 1.17 -0.26 -0.56
CA GLU A 133 0.60 -0.67 -1.85
C GLU A 133 -0.63 -1.59 -1.71
N VAL A 134 -0.61 -2.47 -0.71
CA VAL A 134 -1.78 -3.29 -0.37
C VAL A 134 -2.93 -2.40 0.15
N GLY A 135 -2.63 -1.31 0.84
CA GLY A 135 -3.62 -0.29 1.19
C GLY A 135 -4.34 0.26 -0.06
N HIS A 136 -3.58 0.68 -1.09
CA HIS A 136 -4.17 1.09 -2.37
C HIS A 136 -4.97 -0.02 -3.04
N TYR A 137 -4.45 -1.24 -3.03
CA TYR A 137 -5.16 -2.42 -3.54
C TYR A 137 -6.51 -2.62 -2.83
N PHE A 138 -6.65 -2.21 -1.57
CA PHE A 138 -7.90 -2.19 -0.80
C PHE A 138 -8.57 -0.81 -0.74
N ASN A 139 -8.34 0.04 -1.73
CA ASN A 139 -9.02 1.33 -1.90
C ASN A 139 -8.67 2.40 -0.85
N LEU A 140 -7.51 2.34 -0.23
CA LEU A 140 -7.04 3.40 0.67
C LEU A 140 -6.23 4.44 -0.13
N PRO A 141 -6.68 5.69 -0.23
CA PRO A 141 -5.87 6.79 -0.78
C PRO A 141 -4.76 7.20 0.18
N HIS A 142 -3.85 8.05 -0.29
CA HIS A 142 -2.98 8.78 0.61
C HIS A 142 -3.80 9.72 1.51
N PRO A 143 -3.34 10.09 2.72
CA PRO A 143 -4.08 11.01 3.58
C PRO A 143 -4.37 12.39 2.96
N TRP A 144 -3.59 12.79 1.94
CA TRP A 144 -3.80 14.01 1.16
C TRP A 144 -4.63 13.79 -0.12
N GLY A 145 -5.32 12.65 -0.25
CA GLY A 145 -6.15 12.32 -1.40
C GLY A 145 -5.46 11.42 -2.42
N SER A 146 -5.93 11.46 -3.67
CA SER A 146 -5.57 10.48 -4.70
C SER A 146 -4.32 10.82 -5.54
N ASN A 147 -3.67 11.94 -5.32
CA ASN A 147 -2.44 12.28 -6.04
C ASN A 147 -1.19 11.69 -5.38
N ASN A 148 -0.09 11.58 -6.13
CA ASN A 148 1.17 10.99 -5.67
C ASN A 148 2.20 12.04 -5.20
N GLY A 149 1.84 13.32 -5.15
CA GLY A 149 2.72 14.41 -4.78
C GLY A 149 2.36 14.99 -3.41
N PRO A 150 2.98 14.54 -2.30
CA PRO A 150 2.82 15.21 -1.03
C PRO A 150 3.53 16.58 -1.05
N GLY A 151 3.00 17.54 -0.31
CA GLY A 151 3.66 18.81 -0.13
C GLY A 151 2.74 20.03 -0.20
N PRO A 152 3.30 21.22 0.09
CA PRO A 152 2.58 22.47 0.18
C PRO A 152 2.40 23.18 -1.17
N ASP A 153 2.36 22.44 -2.28
CA ASP A 153 2.21 23.05 -3.61
C ASP A 153 0.86 23.76 -3.71
N ASP A 154 0.92 25.00 -4.19
CA ASP A 154 -0.22 25.90 -4.40
C ASP A 154 -0.12 26.38 -5.87
N ASN A 155 -0.75 25.63 -6.77
CA ASN A 155 -0.60 25.85 -8.21
C ASN A 155 -1.50 26.97 -8.74
N ASP A 156 -2.58 27.33 -8.03
CA ASP A 156 -3.48 28.41 -8.41
C ASP A 156 -3.16 29.74 -7.70
N GLY A 157 -2.30 29.72 -6.68
CA GLY A 157 -1.78 30.90 -5.99
C GLY A 157 -2.76 31.57 -5.02
N ASP A 158 -3.72 30.79 -4.52
CA ASP A 158 -4.72 31.31 -3.57
C ASP A 158 -4.20 31.35 -2.10
N GLY A 159 -3.03 30.77 -1.85
CA GLY A 159 -2.37 30.71 -0.54
C GLY A 159 -2.77 29.50 0.30
N VAL A 160 -3.50 28.53 -0.27
CA VAL A 160 -3.85 27.26 0.35
C VAL A 160 -3.19 26.13 -0.45
N PRO A 161 -2.43 25.21 0.19
CA PRO A 161 -1.89 24.07 -0.53
C PRO A 161 -2.98 23.25 -1.22
N ASP A 162 -2.76 22.87 -2.48
CA ASP A 162 -3.75 22.12 -3.28
C ASP A 162 -4.21 20.83 -2.58
N ASN A 163 -3.28 20.15 -1.88
CA ASN A 163 -3.57 18.93 -1.13
C ASN A 163 -4.48 19.18 0.09
N CYS A 164 -4.52 20.40 0.61
CA CYS A 164 -5.47 20.77 1.67
C CYS A 164 -6.90 20.98 1.19
N LEU A 165 -7.13 20.95 -0.12
CA LEU A 165 -8.45 21.04 -0.74
C LEU A 165 -9.01 19.67 -1.11
N ILE A 166 -8.22 18.61 -0.93
CA ILE A 166 -8.55 17.23 -1.29
C ILE A 166 -8.49 16.38 -0.02
N ASP A 167 -9.45 15.47 0.13
CA ASP A 167 -9.55 14.56 1.27
C ASP A 167 -9.43 13.10 0.76
N ASP A 168 -8.92 12.22 1.59
CA ASP A 168 -8.91 10.78 1.33
C ASP A 168 -10.30 10.13 1.53
N GLY A 169 -11.26 10.86 2.09
CA GLY A 169 -12.61 10.39 2.37
C GLY A 169 -12.69 9.42 3.56
N VAL A 170 -11.74 9.47 4.47
CA VAL A 170 -11.69 8.70 5.73
C VAL A 170 -11.80 9.68 6.90
N GLU A 171 -12.86 9.56 7.70
CA GLU A 171 -13.23 10.56 8.71
C GLU A 171 -12.17 10.75 9.82
N ASP A 172 -11.41 9.69 10.15
CA ASP A 172 -10.43 9.68 11.23
C ASP A 172 -8.97 9.88 10.77
N THR A 173 -8.76 10.23 9.51
CA THR A 173 -7.49 10.75 8.98
C THR A 173 -7.60 12.28 8.88
N PRO A 174 -6.75 13.04 9.60
CA PRO A 174 -6.76 14.50 9.51
C PRO A 174 -6.40 15.01 8.13
N LEU A 175 -7.02 16.12 7.71
CA LEU A 175 -6.69 16.78 6.45
C LEU A 175 -5.23 17.27 6.48
N THR A 176 -4.45 16.85 5.49
CA THR A 176 -3.00 17.10 5.39
C THR A 176 -2.55 17.32 3.96
N TYR A 177 -1.45 18.01 3.75
CA TYR A 177 -0.78 17.98 2.45
C TYR A 177 0.24 16.84 2.30
N GLY A 178 0.40 15.99 3.32
CA GLY A 178 1.31 14.84 3.31
C GLY A 178 2.77 15.19 3.59
N VAL A 179 3.60 14.16 3.74
CA VAL A 179 5.04 14.29 4.01
C VAL A 179 5.85 13.58 2.93
N GLY A 180 6.89 14.24 2.43
CA GLY A 180 7.85 13.59 1.51
C GLY A 180 8.83 12.65 2.23
N ASN A 181 9.32 11.69 1.48
CA ASN A 181 10.03 10.44 1.84
C ASN A 181 11.24 10.51 2.77
N SER A 182 11.53 11.45 3.55
CA SER A 182 12.74 11.44 4.40
C SER A 182 12.52 12.00 5.77
N ASN A 183 11.32 12.44 6.06
CA ASN A 183 11.00 13.19 7.26
C ASN A 183 9.99 12.43 8.13
N CYS A 184 10.03 12.72 9.42
CA CYS A 184 9.05 12.28 10.39
C CYS A 184 8.66 13.49 11.27
N PRO A 185 7.92 14.46 10.74
CA PRO A 185 7.56 15.68 11.45
C PRO A 185 6.34 15.45 12.36
N LEU A 186 6.51 14.78 13.49
CA LEU A 186 5.42 14.40 14.42
C LEU A 186 4.60 15.59 14.95
N SER A 187 5.03 16.83 14.73
CA SER A 187 4.30 18.05 15.12
C SER A 187 3.75 18.83 13.92
N GLN A 188 3.71 18.22 12.74
CA GLN A 188 3.16 18.85 11.55
C GLN A 188 1.66 19.08 11.72
N SER A 189 1.22 20.27 11.30
CA SER A 189 -0.18 20.67 11.23
C SER A 189 -0.31 21.55 10.01
N SER A 190 -0.73 20.95 8.89
CA SER A 190 -0.51 21.55 7.57
C SER A 190 -1.72 22.26 6.98
N CYS A 191 -2.93 21.87 7.32
CA CYS A 191 -4.14 22.37 6.64
C CYS A 191 -5.07 23.16 7.56
N ASP A 192 -5.81 22.49 8.43
CA ASP A 192 -6.90 23.08 9.21
C ASP A 192 -6.55 23.38 10.68
N GLY A 193 -5.29 23.15 11.07
CA GLY A 193 -4.78 23.31 12.42
C GLY A 193 -4.85 22.05 13.26
N SER A 194 -5.42 20.95 12.76
CA SER A 194 -5.27 19.61 13.36
C SER A 194 -3.85 19.10 13.15
N LEU A 195 -3.43 18.18 14.00
CA LEU A 195 -2.14 17.50 13.85
C LEU A 195 -2.26 16.47 12.69
N ASP A 196 -1.28 16.46 11.79
CA ASP A 196 -1.23 15.52 10.68
C ASP A 196 -0.86 14.12 11.18
N ASN A 197 -1.56 13.08 10.72
CA ASN A 197 -1.20 11.70 11.03
C ASN A 197 -0.06 11.21 10.11
N VAL A 198 1.14 11.75 10.33
CA VAL A 198 2.34 11.36 9.57
C VAL A 198 2.82 9.94 9.88
N GLN A 199 2.23 9.27 10.91
CA GLN A 199 2.51 7.87 11.22
C GLN A 199 1.55 6.90 10.53
N ASN A 200 0.67 7.40 9.67
CA ASN A 200 -0.20 6.57 8.84
C ASN A 200 0.61 5.84 7.75
N ILE A 201 0.35 4.54 7.56
CA ILE A 201 1.05 3.72 6.53
C ILE A 201 0.77 4.24 5.11
N MET A 202 -0.36 4.92 4.90
CA MET A 202 -0.65 5.55 3.60
C MET A 202 0.05 6.89 3.38
N ASP A 203 0.81 7.43 4.36
CA ASP A 203 1.69 8.58 4.16
C ASP A 203 3.07 8.16 3.64
N TYR A 204 3.83 9.08 3.04
CA TYR A 204 5.21 8.84 2.57
C TYR A 204 6.27 9.17 3.63
N SER A 205 5.87 9.35 4.87
CA SER A 205 6.79 9.62 5.97
C SER A 205 7.71 8.44 6.26
N ASN A 206 8.87 8.72 6.86
CA ASN A 206 9.80 7.68 7.30
C ASN A 206 9.42 7.08 8.68
N CYS A 207 8.25 7.36 9.20
CA CYS A 207 7.74 6.83 10.46
C CYS A 207 6.29 6.33 10.36
N ALA A 208 5.93 5.83 9.21
CA ALA A 208 4.65 5.16 8.98
C ALA A 208 4.58 3.88 9.84
N LEU A 209 3.52 3.70 10.63
CA LEU A 209 3.41 2.62 11.63
C LEU A 209 2.01 2.03 11.73
N MET A 210 0.94 2.76 11.32
CA MET A 210 -0.43 2.41 11.64
C MET A 210 -1.41 2.65 10.50
N PHE A 211 -2.50 1.92 10.53
CA PHE A 211 -3.76 2.26 9.87
C PHE A 211 -4.79 2.73 10.89
N THR A 212 -5.80 3.48 10.44
CA THR A 212 -6.90 3.96 11.28
C THR A 212 -8.13 3.05 11.22
N ASN A 213 -9.08 3.27 12.15
CA ASN A 213 -10.35 2.53 12.16
C ASN A 213 -11.20 2.81 10.90
N GLY A 214 -11.22 4.06 10.41
CA GLY A 214 -11.90 4.40 9.17
C GLY A 214 -11.25 3.76 7.95
N GLN A 215 -9.93 3.67 7.91
CA GLN A 215 -9.22 2.91 6.87
C GLN A 215 -9.56 1.43 6.90
N LYS A 216 -9.70 0.81 8.06
CA LYS A 216 -10.21 -0.56 8.21
C LYS A 216 -11.58 -0.73 7.57
N GLU A 217 -12.52 0.15 7.91
CA GLU A 217 -13.88 0.08 7.36
C GLU A 217 -13.88 0.19 5.84
N ARG A 218 -13.06 1.08 5.29
CA ARG A 218 -12.92 1.28 3.85
C ARG A 218 -12.25 0.09 3.16
N ALA A 219 -11.19 -0.48 3.74
CA ALA A 219 -10.54 -1.69 3.23
C ALA A 219 -11.50 -2.90 3.22
N HIS A 220 -12.28 -3.08 4.28
CA HIS A 220 -13.31 -4.12 4.34
C HIS A 220 -14.44 -3.89 3.32
N ALA A 221 -14.85 -2.65 3.09
CA ALA A 221 -15.81 -2.35 2.03
C ALA A 221 -15.26 -2.72 0.65
N ALA A 222 -14.01 -2.41 0.38
CA ALA A 222 -13.32 -2.82 -0.86
C ALA A 222 -13.25 -4.34 -0.99
N LEU A 223 -12.82 -5.04 0.07
CA LEU A 223 -12.70 -6.50 0.10
C LEU A 223 -14.04 -7.24 -0.09
N ASN A 224 -15.16 -6.60 0.22
CA ASN A 224 -16.51 -7.12 -0.01
C ASN A 224 -17.15 -6.63 -1.32
N SER A 225 -16.43 -5.82 -2.11
CA SER A 225 -16.90 -5.29 -3.40
C SER A 225 -16.53 -6.23 -4.55
N ASP A 226 -17.35 -6.22 -5.61
CA ASP A 226 -17.05 -6.87 -6.88
C ASP A 226 -16.05 -6.08 -7.75
N ALA A 227 -15.71 -4.85 -7.36
CA ALA A 227 -14.73 -4.05 -8.05
C ALA A 227 -13.34 -4.72 -8.01
N GLY A 228 -12.79 -5.04 -9.19
CA GLY A 228 -11.51 -5.74 -9.33
C GLY A 228 -11.50 -7.14 -8.71
N GLY A 229 -12.66 -7.79 -8.56
CA GLY A 229 -12.75 -9.16 -8.04
C GLY A 229 -12.41 -9.32 -6.55
N ARG A 230 -12.31 -8.22 -5.77
CA ARG A 230 -11.83 -8.26 -4.37
C ARG A 230 -12.63 -9.19 -3.48
N ASN A 231 -13.95 -9.31 -3.68
CA ASN A 231 -14.84 -10.20 -2.94
C ASN A 231 -14.62 -11.69 -3.23
N LEU A 232 -13.84 -12.04 -4.23
CA LEU A 232 -13.54 -13.42 -4.59
C LEU A 232 -12.29 -13.95 -3.89
N LEU A 233 -11.36 -13.08 -3.48
CA LEU A 233 -10.05 -13.44 -2.91
C LEU A 233 -10.11 -14.24 -1.60
N TRP A 234 -11.17 -14.11 -0.83
CA TRP A 234 -11.33 -14.72 0.50
C TRP A 234 -12.46 -15.75 0.58
N GLN A 235 -12.98 -16.21 -0.57
CA GLN A 235 -14.00 -17.25 -0.61
C GLN A 235 -13.42 -18.62 -0.21
N GLU A 236 -14.26 -19.51 0.34
CA GLU A 236 -13.85 -20.83 0.86
C GLU A 236 -13.09 -21.68 -0.17
N ASN A 237 -13.39 -21.53 -1.46
CA ASN A 237 -12.72 -22.25 -2.53
C ASN A 237 -11.31 -21.71 -2.85
N ASN A 238 -10.93 -20.56 -2.30
CA ASN A 238 -9.60 -19.95 -2.42
C ASN A 238 -8.75 -20.09 -1.14
N LEU A 239 -9.33 -20.58 -0.06
CA LEU A 239 -8.68 -20.81 1.23
C LEU A 239 -8.25 -22.26 1.36
#